data_c6debd05774edc863901721c37f8d2ea
#
_entry.id   c6debd05774edc863901721c37f8d2ea
#
_cell.length_a   1.000
_cell.length_b   1.000
_cell.length_c   1.000
_cell.angle_alpha   90.00
_cell.angle_beta   90.00
_cell.angle_gamma   90.00
#
_symmetry.space_group_name_H-M   'P 1'
#
loop_
_entity.id
_entity.type
_entity.pdbx_description
1 polymer ?
#
loop_
_entity_poly.entity_id
_entity_poly.type
_entity_poly.pdbx_seq_one_letter_code
_entity_poly.pdbx_strand_id
1 'polypeptide(L)'
;MLKDITLGQYFPGNSLVHRLDPRTKLLLMSAYIVAVFIVGNMWLFALVAAYVIGVTAIAGVPVSYLWRSLKPLRFILIFMFVINLLVTATGDTLFEWWIIKITTGGLRQAVYISLRLILLVSGTSLMTLTTTPIALTDGLERLLSPFAMIGFPAHELAMMMTIALRFIPTLIEEADKITKAQTARGADFETGSLIDRAKAMVTILVPLFVSAFRRADELAMAMESRCYHGGEGRTRMTVLKYTKNDLEAALSMALLIGIIITVQAVT
;
A
#
# COMPACT_ATOMS: atom_id res chain seq x y z
N MET A 1 17.14 -13.15 9.64
CA MET A 1 15.94 -13.17 8.77
C MET A 1 14.83 -12.18 9.14
N LEU A 2 14.65 -11.76 10.39
CA LEU A 2 13.56 -10.82 10.77
C LEU A 2 13.96 -9.33 10.72
N LYS A 3 15.23 -8.99 10.48
CA LYS A 3 15.74 -7.61 10.49
C LYS A 3 15.32 -6.75 9.29
N ASP A 4 14.81 -7.37 8.23
CA ASP A 4 14.43 -6.68 6.98
C ASP A 4 12.94 -6.36 6.88
N ILE A 5 12.17 -6.61 7.95
CA ILE A 5 10.76 -6.22 8.01
C ILE A 5 10.70 -4.72 8.37
N THR A 6 10.89 -3.87 7.37
CA THR A 6 10.58 -2.44 7.51
C THR A 6 9.07 -2.28 7.54
N LEU A 7 8.54 -1.94 8.71
CA LEU A 7 7.14 -1.56 8.90
C LEU A 7 6.84 -0.27 8.14
N GLY A 8 6.37 -0.43 6.89
CA GLY A 8 6.07 0.66 5.99
C GLY A 8 7.33 1.25 5.33
N GLN A 9 7.29 1.39 4.02
CA GLN A 9 8.36 2.04 3.25
C GLN A 9 8.24 3.57 3.32
N TYR A 10 7.95 4.11 4.51
CA TYR A 10 7.84 5.56 4.67
C TYR A 10 9.22 6.23 4.50
N PHE A 11 9.28 7.20 3.58
CA PHE A 11 10.45 8.05 3.38
C PHE A 11 10.25 9.36 4.16
N PRO A 12 11.00 9.61 5.23
CA PRO A 12 10.82 10.82 6.01
C PRO A 12 11.17 12.07 5.18
N GLY A 13 10.23 12.98 5.06
CA GLY A 13 10.38 14.21 4.30
C GLY A 13 9.42 15.29 4.79
N ASN A 14 9.71 16.56 4.44
CA ASN A 14 8.91 17.74 4.83
C ASN A 14 8.28 18.44 3.62
N SER A 15 8.07 17.71 2.50
CA SER A 15 7.49 18.30 1.29
C SER A 15 6.00 18.62 1.45
N LEU A 16 5.45 19.37 0.49
CA LEU A 16 4.02 19.67 0.42
C LEU A 16 3.18 18.39 0.44
N VAL A 17 3.61 17.35 -0.29
CA VAL A 17 2.91 16.06 -0.35
C VAL A 17 2.92 15.34 1.00
N HIS A 18 4.01 15.42 1.79
CA HIS A 18 4.07 14.80 3.12
C HIS A 18 3.09 15.47 4.10
N ARG A 19 2.87 16.78 3.97
CA ARG A 19 2.02 17.59 4.86
C ARG A 19 0.53 17.54 4.53
N LEU A 20 0.12 16.88 3.43
CA LEU A 20 -1.29 16.70 3.09
C LEU A 20 -2.02 15.87 4.14
N ASP A 21 -3.30 16.20 4.36
CA ASP A 21 -4.18 15.42 5.24
C ASP A 21 -4.30 13.98 4.73
N PRO A 22 -4.14 12.96 5.59
CA PRO A 22 -4.24 11.55 5.19
C PRO A 22 -5.56 11.19 4.51
N ARG A 23 -6.67 11.85 4.86
CA ARG A 23 -7.98 11.67 4.20
C ARG A 23 -7.93 12.11 2.74
N THR A 24 -7.35 13.29 2.50
CA THR A 24 -7.16 13.82 1.15
C THR A 24 -6.31 12.88 0.32
N LYS A 25 -5.20 12.37 0.86
CA LYS A 25 -4.33 11.41 0.16
C LYS A 25 -5.05 10.13 -0.23
N LEU A 26 -5.86 9.56 0.68
CA LEU A 26 -6.66 8.36 0.40
C LEU A 26 -7.68 8.60 -0.71
N LEU A 27 -8.40 9.73 -0.66
CA LEU A 27 -9.38 10.09 -1.69
C LEU A 27 -8.71 10.36 -3.04
N LEU A 28 -7.60 11.12 -3.04
CA LEU A 28 -6.84 11.39 -4.26
C LEU A 28 -6.26 10.10 -4.86
N MET A 29 -5.80 9.18 -4.02
CA MET A 29 -5.32 7.88 -4.48
C MET A 29 -6.44 7.05 -5.11
N SER A 30 -7.61 7.01 -4.50
CA SER A 30 -8.77 6.32 -5.07
C SER A 30 -9.19 6.95 -6.41
N ALA A 31 -9.22 8.27 -6.48
CA ALA A 31 -9.51 9.01 -7.71
C ALA A 31 -8.44 8.76 -8.80
N TYR A 32 -7.16 8.70 -8.42
CA TYR A 32 -6.06 8.36 -9.31
C TYR A 32 -6.20 6.95 -9.90
N ILE A 33 -6.52 5.95 -9.06
CA ILE A 33 -6.75 4.58 -9.53
C ILE A 33 -7.85 4.56 -10.59
N VAL A 34 -8.99 5.20 -10.30
CA VAL A 34 -10.11 5.29 -11.25
C VAL A 34 -9.66 5.99 -12.54
N ALA A 35 -8.94 7.11 -12.43
CA ALA A 35 -8.43 7.84 -13.59
C ALA A 35 -7.55 6.97 -14.49
N VAL A 36 -6.61 6.21 -13.93
CA VAL A 36 -5.71 5.31 -14.69
C VAL A 36 -6.49 4.19 -15.39
N PHE A 37 -7.59 3.70 -14.78
CA PHE A 37 -8.44 2.68 -15.44
C PHE A 37 -9.22 3.25 -16.63
N ILE A 38 -9.62 4.51 -16.59
CA ILE A 38 -10.34 5.18 -17.69
C ILE A 38 -9.41 5.44 -18.90
N VAL A 39 -8.10 5.59 -18.69
CA VAL A 39 -7.14 5.88 -19.76
C VAL A 39 -7.15 4.78 -20.83
N GLY A 40 -7.50 5.17 -22.07
CA GLY A 40 -7.52 4.29 -23.26
C GLY A 40 -6.51 4.68 -24.35
N ASN A 41 -5.88 5.87 -24.29
CA ASN A 41 -4.99 6.39 -25.31
C ASN A 41 -3.54 6.52 -24.83
N MET A 42 -2.59 6.28 -25.75
CA MET A 42 -1.15 6.33 -25.43
C MET A 42 -0.69 7.71 -24.91
N TRP A 43 -1.25 8.79 -25.47
CA TRP A 43 -0.95 10.16 -25.03
C TRP A 43 -1.39 10.44 -23.61
N LEU A 44 -2.51 9.86 -23.19
CA LEU A 44 -3.01 9.99 -21.83
C LEU A 44 -2.13 9.24 -20.83
N PHE A 45 -1.54 8.09 -21.21
CA PHE A 45 -0.55 7.42 -20.35
C PHE A 45 0.69 8.30 -20.14
N ALA A 46 1.17 9.02 -21.18
CA ALA A 46 2.28 9.94 -21.05
C ALA A 46 1.92 11.12 -20.11
N LEU A 47 0.69 11.64 -20.20
CA LEU A 47 0.19 12.70 -19.31
C LEU A 47 0.17 12.23 -17.84
N VAL A 48 -0.39 11.04 -17.57
CA VAL A 48 -0.43 10.47 -16.21
C VAL A 48 0.98 10.18 -15.69
N ALA A 49 1.87 9.68 -16.55
CA ALA A 49 3.28 9.46 -16.19
C ALA A 49 3.97 10.79 -15.80
N ALA A 50 3.76 11.85 -16.58
CA ALA A 50 4.27 13.18 -16.28
C ALA A 50 3.72 13.72 -14.94
N TYR A 51 2.44 13.50 -14.67
CA TYR A 51 1.82 13.86 -13.39
C TYR A 51 2.47 13.12 -12.21
N VAL A 52 2.64 11.80 -12.29
CA VAL A 52 3.28 10.98 -11.24
C VAL A 52 4.72 11.43 -11.01
N ILE A 53 5.48 11.69 -12.09
CA ILE A 53 6.86 12.20 -11.99
C ILE A 53 6.87 13.59 -11.33
N GLY A 54 5.96 14.49 -11.72
CA GLY A 54 5.82 15.82 -11.13
C GLY A 54 5.51 15.76 -9.63
N VAL A 55 4.53 14.94 -9.23
CA VAL A 55 4.19 14.75 -7.80
C VAL A 55 5.38 14.13 -7.04
N THR A 56 6.11 13.19 -7.66
CA THR A 56 7.31 12.58 -7.06
C THR A 56 8.41 13.62 -6.84
N ALA A 57 8.62 14.51 -7.80
CA ALA A 57 9.60 15.62 -7.68
C ALA A 57 9.21 16.60 -6.57
N ILE A 58 7.91 16.99 -6.48
CA ILE A 58 7.39 17.84 -5.41
C ILE A 58 7.50 17.12 -4.05
N ALA A 59 7.30 15.81 -4.02
CA ALA A 59 7.47 14.99 -2.81
C ALA A 59 8.92 14.92 -2.34
N GLY A 60 9.89 15.23 -3.20
CA GLY A 60 11.33 15.12 -2.89
C GLY A 60 11.77 13.66 -2.72
N VAL A 61 11.00 12.72 -3.26
CA VAL A 61 11.32 11.28 -3.21
C VAL A 61 12.21 10.95 -4.41
N PRO A 62 13.40 10.34 -4.20
CA PRO A 62 14.23 9.90 -5.32
C PRO A 62 13.51 8.87 -6.19
N VAL A 63 13.54 9.04 -7.50
CA VAL A 63 12.89 8.14 -8.48
C VAL A 63 13.37 6.69 -8.32
N SER A 64 14.55 6.48 -7.76
CA SER A 64 15.09 5.15 -7.44
C SER A 64 14.21 4.34 -6.49
N TYR A 65 13.44 5.00 -5.60
CA TYR A 65 12.49 4.31 -4.70
C TYR A 65 11.29 3.79 -5.47
N LEU A 66 10.76 4.55 -6.44
CA LEU A 66 9.69 4.06 -7.33
C LEU A 66 10.17 2.86 -8.16
N TRP A 67 11.40 2.94 -8.70
CA TRP A 67 11.99 1.82 -9.43
C TRP A 67 12.17 0.58 -8.54
N ARG A 68 12.57 0.79 -7.29
CA ARG A 68 12.70 -0.30 -6.31
C ARG A 68 11.35 -0.94 -5.98
N SER A 69 10.26 -0.18 -5.95
CA SER A 69 8.89 -0.71 -5.75
C SER A 69 8.41 -1.54 -6.94
N LEU A 70 8.87 -1.25 -8.16
CA LEU A 70 8.56 -2.05 -9.36
C LEU A 70 9.38 -3.35 -9.45
N LYS A 71 10.57 -3.39 -8.81
CA LYS A 71 11.50 -4.54 -8.91
C LYS A 71 10.87 -5.89 -8.53
N PRO A 72 10.11 -6.05 -7.44
CA PRO A 72 9.47 -7.32 -7.11
C PRO A 72 8.37 -7.72 -8.09
N LEU A 73 7.76 -6.74 -8.78
CA LEU A 73 6.67 -6.96 -9.72
C LEU A 73 7.14 -7.22 -11.17
N ARG A 74 8.44 -7.10 -11.44
CA ARG A 74 8.99 -7.25 -12.80
C ARG A 74 8.61 -8.60 -13.44
N PHE A 75 8.57 -9.68 -12.65
CA PHE A 75 8.18 -10.98 -13.17
C PHE A 75 6.72 -10.99 -13.62
N ILE A 76 5.82 -10.44 -12.81
CA ILE A 76 4.39 -10.32 -13.14
C ILE A 76 4.20 -9.41 -14.35
N LEU A 77 4.94 -8.29 -14.43
CA LEU A 77 4.87 -7.37 -15.57
C LEU A 77 5.30 -8.05 -16.87
N ILE A 78 6.43 -8.76 -16.86
CA ILE A 78 6.91 -9.50 -18.03
C ILE A 78 5.91 -10.61 -18.40
N PHE A 79 5.42 -11.36 -17.43
CA PHE A 79 4.46 -12.44 -17.65
C PHE A 79 3.16 -11.92 -18.26
N MET A 80 2.59 -10.84 -17.73
CA MET A 80 1.40 -10.19 -18.27
C MET A 80 1.62 -9.62 -19.67
N PHE A 81 2.80 -9.02 -19.93
CA PHE A 81 3.16 -8.55 -21.23
C PHE A 81 3.19 -9.69 -22.26
N VAL A 82 3.88 -10.79 -21.94
CA VAL A 82 4.01 -11.96 -22.81
C VAL A 82 2.64 -12.62 -23.06
N ILE A 83 1.84 -12.82 -22.01
CA ILE A 83 0.50 -13.41 -22.17
C ILE A 83 -0.38 -12.55 -23.08
N ASN A 84 -0.46 -11.24 -22.83
CA ASN A 84 -1.29 -10.36 -23.66
C ASN A 84 -0.80 -10.31 -25.11
N LEU A 85 0.52 -10.37 -25.32
CA LEU A 85 1.12 -10.40 -26.65
C LEU A 85 0.72 -11.67 -27.43
N LEU A 86 0.62 -12.82 -26.74
CA LEU A 86 0.36 -14.12 -27.36
C LEU A 86 -1.13 -14.45 -27.47
N VAL A 87 -1.93 -14.05 -26.48
CA VAL A 87 -3.36 -14.40 -26.40
C VAL A 87 -4.24 -13.45 -27.20
N THR A 88 -3.85 -12.18 -27.30
CA THR A 88 -4.66 -11.19 -28.00
C THR A 88 -4.39 -11.24 -29.50
N ALA A 89 -5.29 -11.87 -30.24
CA ALA A 89 -5.18 -12.05 -31.71
C ALA A 89 -6.03 -11.04 -32.50
N THR A 90 -5.99 -9.73 -32.12
CA THR A 90 -6.73 -8.66 -32.83
C THR A 90 -5.81 -7.82 -33.72
N GLY A 91 -6.30 -7.44 -34.90
CA GLY A 91 -5.56 -6.63 -35.89
C GLY A 91 -4.66 -7.42 -36.82
N ASP A 92 -3.78 -6.71 -37.55
CA ASP A 92 -2.90 -7.31 -38.56
C ASP A 92 -1.82 -8.15 -37.88
N THR A 93 -1.50 -9.30 -38.49
CA THR A 93 -0.42 -10.19 -38.07
C THR A 93 0.93 -9.59 -38.41
N LEU A 94 1.74 -9.30 -37.40
CA LEU A 94 3.12 -8.81 -37.57
C LEU A 94 4.11 -9.96 -37.78
N PHE A 95 3.88 -11.06 -37.08
CA PHE A 95 4.75 -12.24 -37.16
C PHE A 95 3.92 -13.49 -36.85
N GLU A 96 4.00 -14.48 -37.77
CA GLU A 96 3.32 -15.76 -37.65
C GLU A 96 4.35 -16.88 -37.73
N TRP A 97 4.57 -17.58 -36.62
CA TRP A 97 5.42 -18.75 -36.60
C TRP A 97 4.70 -19.88 -35.86
N TRP A 98 4.17 -20.82 -36.63
CA TRP A 98 3.47 -22.04 -36.24
C TRP A 98 2.38 -21.87 -35.18
N ILE A 99 2.73 -21.70 -33.87
CA ILE A 99 1.78 -21.54 -32.76
C ILE A 99 1.73 -20.09 -32.27
N ILE A 100 2.77 -19.29 -32.52
CA ILE A 100 2.92 -17.93 -32.01
C ILE A 100 2.48 -16.94 -33.11
N LYS A 101 1.37 -16.25 -32.86
CA LYS A 101 0.87 -15.16 -33.70
C LYS A 101 0.97 -13.85 -32.92
N ILE A 102 1.90 -12.99 -33.33
CA ILE A 102 2.03 -11.65 -32.80
C ILE A 102 1.25 -10.71 -33.69
N THR A 103 0.24 -10.05 -33.11
CA THR A 103 -0.62 -9.10 -33.83
C THR A 103 -0.37 -7.66 -33.33
N THR A 104 -0.68 -6.68 -34.18
CA THR A 104 -0.59 -5.25 -33.84
C THR A 104 -1.47 -4.91 -32.64
N GLY A 105 -2.66 -5.48 -32.54
CA GLY A 105 -3.56 -5.31 -31.42
C GLY A 105 -3.04 -5.94 -30.13
N GLY A 106 -2.46 -7.16 -30.23
CA GLY A 106 -1.82 -7.83 -29.11
C GLY A 106 -0.66 -7.02 -28.53
N LEU A 107 0.20 -6.46 -29.39
CA LEU A 107 1.30 -5.60 -28.96
C LEU A 107 0.78 -4.31 -28.27
N ARG A 108 -0.21 -3.65 -28.88
CA ARG A 108 -0.84 -2.47 -28.30
C ARG A 108 -1.46 -2.76 -26.94
N GLN A 109 -2.20 -3.85 -26.82
CA GLN A 109 -2.84 -4.28 -25.57
C GLN A 109 -1.80 -4.61 -24.49
N ALA A 110 -0.74 -5.36 -24.84
CA ALA A 110 0.34 -5.70 -23.94
C ALA A 110 1.03 -4.45 -23.36
N VAL A 111 1.33 -3.47 -24.23
CA VAL A 111 1.91 -2.18 -23.81
C VAL A 111 0.95 -1.41 -22.90
N TYR A 112 -0.33 -1.32 -23.24
CA TYR A 112 -1.33 -0.59 -22.44
C TYR A 112 -1.49 -1.17 -21.04
N ILE A 113 -1.61 -2.49 -20.92
CA ILE A 113 -1.74 -3.16 -19.63
C ILE A 113 -0.47 -2.99 -18.81
N SER A 114 0.70 -3.13 -19.42
CA SER A 114 1.97 -2.95 -18.71
C SER A 114 2.16 -1.53 -18.20
N LEU A 115 1.88 -0.50 -19.03
CA LEU A 115 1.92 0.91 -18.61
C LEU A 115 0.93 1.20 -17.49
N ARG A 116 -0.30 0.68 -17.61
CA ARG A 116 -1.32 0.82 -16.57
C ARG A 116 -0.84 0.27 -15.23
N LEU A 117 -0.29 -0.95 -15.21
CA LEU A 117 0.23 -1.55 -13.99
C LEU A 117 1.41 -0.77 -13.41
N ILE A 118 2.35 -0.32 -14.25
CA ILE A 118 3.49 0.49 -13.82
C ILE A 118 3.00 1.80 -13.15
N LEU A 119 2.05 2.49 -13.77
CA LEU A 119 1.51 3.73 -13.22
C LEU A 119 0.73 3.50 -11.92
N LEU A 120 -0.12 2.48 -11.86
CA LEU A 120 -0.84 2.13 -10.64
C LEU A 120 0.11 1.85 -9.48
N VAL A 121 1.13 1.03 -9.71
CA VAL A 121 2.12 0.70 -8.67
C VAL A 121 2.94 1.92 -8.28
N SER A 122 3.33 2.76 -9.24
CA SER A 122 4.09 3.99 -8.95
C SER A 122 3.30 4.97 -8.09
N GLY A 123 2.01 5.19 -8.40
CA GLY A 123 1.14 6.06 -7.62
C GLY A 123 0.87 5.54 -6.21
N THR A 124 0.55 4.24 -6.06
CA THR A 124 0.34 3.61 -4.75
C THR A 124 1.61 3.61 -3.91
N SER A 125 2.77 3.36 -4.52
CA SER A 125 4.07 3.44 -3.85
C SER A 125 4.37 4.85 -3.36
N LEU A 126 4.05 5.88 -4.14
CA LEU A 126 4.25 7.27 -3.73
C LEU A 126 3.41 7.61 -2.50
N MET A 127 2.15 7.17 -2.44
CA MET A 127 1.31 7.32 -1.25
C MET A 127 1.93 6.65 -0.03
N THR A 128 2.41 5.41 -0.16
CA THR A 128 3.03 4.64 0.93
C THR A 128 4.34 5.28 1.38
N LEU A 129 5.14 5.82 0.46
CA LEU A 129 6.40 6.51 0.75
C LEU A 129 6.19 7.85 1.48
N THR A 130 5.04 8.52 1.25
CA THR A 130 4.76 9.86 1.81
C THR A 130 3.81 9.86 3.00
N THR A 131 3.30 8.70 3.43
CA THR A 131 2.31 8.61 4.51
C THR A 131 2.68 7.51 5.48
N THR A 132 2.73 7.83 6.79
CA THR A 132 2.98 6.83 7.82
C THR A 132 1.78 5.90 7.97
N PRO A 133 1.98 4.61 8.34
CA PRO A 133 0.87 3.68 8.57
C PRO A 133 -0.12 4.18 9.62
N ILE A 134 0.35 4.86 10.68
CA ILE A 134 -0.51 5.43 11.73
C ILE A 134 -1.38 6.57 11.15
N ALA A 135 -0.79 7.48 10.37
CA ALA A 135 -1.56 8.53 9.72
C ALA A 135 -2.60 7.98 8.75
N LEU A 136 -2.28 6.86 8.07
CA LEU A 136 -3.20 6.19 7.16
C LEU A 136 -4.41 5.61 7.93
N THR A 137 -4.19 4.99 9.08
CA THR A 137 -5.28 4.48 9.93
C THR A 137 -6.16 5.60 10.46
N ASP A 138 -5.58 6.73 10.87
CA ASP A 138 -6.34 7.91 11.30
C ASP A 138 -7.20 8.49 10.17
N GLY A 139 -6.64 8.56 8.96
CA GLY A 139 -7.36 8.97 7.76
C GLY A 139 -8.52 8.03 7.43
N LEU A 140 -8.28 6.74 7.48
CA LEU A 140 -9.28 5.69 7.20
C LEU A 140 -10.43 5.73 8.21
N GLU A 141 -10.13 5.87 9.50
CA GLU A 141 -11.14 6.01 10.55
C GLU A 141 -12.10 7.19 10.26
N ARG A 142 -11.52 8.33 9.88
CA ARG A 142 -12.32 9.51 9.56
C ARG A 142 -13.18 9.34 8.31
N LEU A 143 -12.67 8.65 7.30
CA LEU A 143 -13.43 8.35 6.08
C LEU A 143 -14.53 7.31 6.34
N LEU A 144 -14.32 6.39 7.28
CA LEU A 144 -15.30 5.38 7.67
C LEU A 144 -16.28 5.87 8.76
N SER A 145 -15.99 6.99 9.42
CA SER A 145 -16.84 7.58 10.47
C SER A 145 -18.31 7.79 10.05
N PRO A 146 -18.66 8.20 8.81
CA PRO A 146 -20.07 8.29 8.40
C PRO A 146 -20.82 6.93 8.43
N PHE A 147 -20.09 5.83 8.23
CA PHE A 147 -20.67 4.48 8.27
C PHE A 147 -20.97 4.00 9.69
N ALA A 148 -20.51 4.71 10.72
CA ALA A 148 -20.90 4.44 12.11
C ALA A 148 -22.42 4.57 12.31
N MET A 149 -23.11 5.39 11.51
CA MET A 149 -24.57 5.50 11.50
C MET A 149 -25.28 4.18 11.12
N ILE A 150 -24.60 3.30 10.39
CA ILE A 150 -25.10 1.99 9.95
C ILE A 150 -24.62 0.87 10.92
N GLY A 151 -24.02 1.23 12.05
CA GLY A 151 -23.49 0.29 13.03
C GLY A 151 -22.08 -0.21 12.76
N PHE A 152 -21.33 0.43 11.84
CA PHE A 152 -19.95 0.04 11.54
C PHE A 152 -18.99 0.57 12.63
N PRO A 153 -18.20 -0.28 13.32
CA PRO A 153 -17.34 0.10 14.43
C PRO A 153 -16.02 0.73 13.95
N ALA A 154 -16.10 1.87 13.25
CA ALA A 154 -14.94 2.51 12.61
C ALA A 154 -13.86 2.92 13.61
N HIS A 155 -14.28 3.40 14.80
CA HIS A 155 -13.37 3.83 15.86
C HIS A 155 -12.63 2.65 16.47
N GLU A 156 -13.34 1.58 16.81
CA GLU A 156 -12.77 0.38 17.41
C GLU A 156 -11.77 -0.29 16.45
N LEU A 157 -12.10 -0.37 15.17
CA LEU A 157 -11.20 -0.88 14.15
C LEU A 157 -9.92 -0.05 14.04
N ALA A 158 -10.03 1.27 13.99
CA ALA A 158 -8.86 2.14 13.90
C ALA A 158 -7.99 2.05 15.15
N MET A 159 -8.60 1.94 16.33
CA MET A 159 -7.89 1.74 17.58
C MET A 159 -7.15 0.41 17.59
N MET A 160 -7.80 -0.70 17.18
CA MET A 160 -7.16 -2.00 17.05
C MET A 160 -5.98 -1.96 16.09
N MET A 161 -6.13 -1.32 14.93
CA MET A 161 -5.04 -1.15 13.95
C MET A 161 -3.88 -0.33 14.54
N THR A 162 -4.16 0.75 15.25
CA THR A 162 -3.14 1.61 15.87
C THR A 162 -2.36 0.86 16.95
N ILE A 163 -3.07 0.09 17.78
CA ILE A 163 -2.46 -0.77 18.81
C ILE A 163 -1.59 -1.86 18.14
N ALA A 164 -2.12 -2.52 17.11
CA ALA A 164 -1.39 -3.54 16.36
C ALA A 164 -0.10 -2.97 15.75
N LEU A 165 -0.19 -1.84 15.03
CA LEU A 165 0.98 -1.18 14.43
C LEU A 165 2.04 -0.79 15.48
N ARG A 166 1.62 -0.44 16.69
CA ARG A 166 2.53 -0.13 17.81
C ARG A 166 3.21 -1.38 18.37
N PHE A 167 2.49 -2.50 18.44
CA PHE A 167 3.02 -3.73 19.02
C PHE A 167 3.84 -4.57 18.04
N ILE A 168 3.63 -4.44 16.73
CA ILE A 168 4.39 -5.22 15.74
C ILE A 168 5.91 -5.10 15.94
N PRO A 169 6.53 -3.90 16.09
CA PRO A 169 7.97 -3.80 16.33
C PRO A 169 8.42 -4.56 17.58
N THR A 170 7.69 -4.42 18.68
CA THR A 170 8.03 -5.06 19.95
C THR A 170 7.87 -6.58 19.88
N LEU A 171 6.86 -7.09 19.16
CA LEU A 171 6.67 -8.52 18.93
C LEU A 171 7.77 -9.11 18.03
N ILE A 172 8.24 -8.36 17.01
CA ILE A 172 9.37 -8.78 16.17
C ILE A 172 10.65 -8.90 17.01
N GLU A 173 10.94 -7.91 17.86
CA GLU A 173 12.08 -7.97 18.77
C GLU A 173 11.98 -9.14 19.74
N GLU A 174 10.80 -9.43 20.25
CA GLU A 174 10.55 -10.54 21.16
C GLU A 174 10.70 -11.88 20.46
N ALA A 175 10.16 -12.02 19.25
CA ALA A 175 10.33 -13.19 18.41
C ALA A 175 11.82 -13.45 18.12
N ASP A 176 12.63 -12.40 17.86
CA ASP A 176 14.08 -12.53 17.66
C ASP A 176 14.81 -13.03 18.94
N LYS A 177 14.39 -12.50 20.11
CA LYS A 177 14.93 -12.97 21.43
C LYS A 177 14.57 -14.42 21.71
N ILE A 178 13.29 -14.81 21.49
CA ILE A 178 12.82 -16.19 21.68
C ILE A 178 13.55 -17.12 20.71
N THR A 179 13.69 -16.74 19.45
CA THR A 179 14.41 -17.54 18.44
C THR A 179 15.84 -17.79 18.86
N LYS A 180 16.57 -16.76 19.30
CA LYS A 180 17.96 -16.91 19.80
C LYS A 180 18.03 -17.83 21.02
N ALA A 181 17.10 -17.68 21.95
CA ALA A 181 17.06 -18.53 23.14
C ALA A 181 16.77 -20.00 22.80
N GLN A 182 15.86 -20.26 21.85
CA GLN A 182 15.54 -21.63 21.41
C GLN A 182 16.68 -22.25 20.59
N THR A 183 17.36 -21.47 19.75
CA THR A 183 18.57 -21.93 19.04
C THR A 183 19.66 -22.32 20.03
N ALA A 184 19.90 -21.56 21.10
CA ALA A 184 20.84 -21.88 22.16
C ALA A 184 20.46 -23.18 22.93
N ARG A 185 19.17 -23.55 22.92
CA ARG A 185 18.66 -24.84 23.49
C ARG A 185 18.72 -26.00 22.49
N GLY A 186 19.30 -25.79 21.30
CA GLY A 186 19.44 -26.81 20.27
C GLY A 186 18.27 -26.90 19.27
N ALA A 187 17.34 -25.95 19.26
CA ALA A 187 16.31 -25.90 18.23
C ALA A 187 16.91 -25.51 16.89
N ASP A 188 16.61 -26.27 15.86
CA ASP A 188 17.05 -26.03 14.49
C ASP A 188 15.85 -25.60 13.63
N PHE A 189 15.93 -24.40 13.04
CA PHE A 189 14.88 -23.79 12.23
C PHE A 189 15.20 -23.85 10.72
N GLU A 190 16.40 -24.26 10.34
CA GLU A 190 16.90 -24.20 8.96
C GLU A 190 17.04 -25.56 8.31
N THR A 191 17.42 -26.59 9.09
CA THR A 191 17.65 -27.94 8.58
C THR A 191 16.52 -28.90 8.94
N GLY A 192 16.46 -30.07 8.30
CA GLY A 192 15.43 -31.08 8.55
C GLY A 192 14.24 -31.05 7.59
N SER A 193 13.27 -31.94 7.83
CA SER A 193 12.06 -32.04 7.05
C SER A 193 11.12 -30.84 7.28
N LEU A 194 10.16 -30.62 6.37
CA LEU A 194 9.15 -29.55 6.55
C LEU A 194 8.36 -29.69 7.86
N ILE A 195 8.13 -30.93 8.29
CA ILE A 195 7.41 -31.23 9.53
C ILE A 195 8.27 -30.88 10.75
N ASP A 196 9.57 -31.16 10.72
CA ASP A 196 10.48 -30.82 11.82
C ASP A 196 10.65 -29.31 11.96
N ARG A 197 10.75 -28.58 10.86
CA ARG A 197 10.75 -27.12 10.85
C ARG A 197 9.45 -26.55 11.42
N ALA A 198 8.29 -27.12 11.06
CA ALA A 198 7.00 -26.69 11.59
C ALA A 198 6.93 -26.92 13.11
N LYS A 199 7.41 -28.08 13.62
CA LYS A 199 7.50 -28.36 15.06
C LYS A 199 8.43 -27.37 15.76
N ALA A 200 9.59 -27.07 15.18
CA ALA A 200 10.51 -26.08 15.72
C ALA A 200 9.85 -24.68 15.80
N MET A 201 9.08 -24.28 14.78
CA MET A 201 8.35 -23.00 14.81
C MET A 201 7.33 -22.90 15.96
N VAL A 202 6.69 -24.00 16.37
CA VAL A 202 5.77 -24.02 17.52
C VAL A 202 6.48 -23.59 18.80
N THR A 203 7.75 -23.91 18.96
CA THR A 203 8.54 -23.51 20.15
C THR A 203 8.77 -22.01 20.25
N ILE A 204 8.64 -21.28 19.14
CA ILE A 204 8.66 -19.80 19.09
C ILE A 204 7.24 -19.26 19.26
N LEU A 205 6.26 -19.86 18.56
CA LEU A 205 4.88 -19.35 18.52
C LEU A 205 4.23 -19.38 19.92
N VAL A 206 4.36 -20.47 20.67
CA VAL A 206 3.70 -20.59 21.98
C VAL A 206 4.14 -19.50 22.97
N PRO A 207 5.45 -19.28 23.22
CA PRO A 207 5.90 -18.20 24.11
C PRO A 207 5.49 -16.82 23.58
N LEU A 208 5.52 -16.61 22.26
CA LEU A 208 5.14 -15.34 21.65
C LEU A 208 3.66 -15.04 21.87
N PHE A 209 2.78 -16.04 21.72
CA PHE A 209 1.35 -15.90 22.02
C PHE A 209 1.10 -15.57 23.49
N VAL A 210 1.75 -16.29 24.40
CA VAL A 210 1.62 -16.03 25.85
C VAL A 210 2.03 -14.59 26.18
N SER A 211 3.13 -14.13 25.61
CA SER A 211 3.60 -12.76 25.79
C SER A 211 2.62 -11.73 25.18
N ALA A 212 2.09 -11.99 23.99
CA ALA A 212 1.12 -11.12 23.34
C ALA A 212 -0.17 -10.98 24.16
N PHE A 213 -0.71 -12.09 24.69
CA PHE A 213 -1.88 -12.06 25.56
C PHE A 213 -1.63 -11.30 26.86
N ARG A 214 -0.48 -11.54 27.52
CA ARG A 214 -0.11 -10.81 28.73
C ARG A 214 -0.07 -9.29 28.48
N ARG A 215 0.52 -8.86 27.35
CA ARG A 215 0.55 -7.43 26.96
C ARG A 215 -0.84 -6.88 26.68
N ALA A 216 -1.71 -7.70 26.07
CA ALA A 216 -3.09 -7.31 25.80
C ALA A 216 -3.86 -7.08 27.13
N ASP A 217 -3.70 -7.99 28.10
CA ASP A 217 -4.31 -7.87 29.43
C ASP A 217 -3.77 -6.64 30.18
N GLU A 218 -2.46 -6.42 30.18
CA GLU A 218 -1.83 -5.24 30.78
C GLU A 218 -2.35 -3.94 30.16
N LEU A 219 -2.49 -3.91 28.82
CA LEU A 219 -3.04 -2.75 28.12
C LEU A 219 -4.52 -2.56 28.46
N ALA A 220 -5.31 -3.63 28.51
CA ALA A 220 -6.74 -3.56 28.84
C ALA A 220 -6.92 -2.98 30.26
N MET A 221 -6.19 -3.49 31.25
CA MET A 221 -6.21 -2.97 32.63
C MET A 221 -5.77 -1.50 32.69
N ALA A 222 -4.73 -1.12 31.91
CA ALA A 222 -4.28 0.27 31.85
C ALA A 222 -5.31 1.19 31.18
N MET A 223 -6.08 0.72 30.22
CA MET A 223 -7.17 1.47 29.58
C MET A 223 -8.36 1.62 30.54
N GLU A 224 -8.73 0.55 31.22
CA GLU A 224 -9.81 0.55 32.22
C GLU A 224 -9.51 1.48 33.40
N SER A 225 -8.29 1.44 33.91
CA SER A 225 -7.85 2.35 35.00
C SER A 225 -7.84 3.83 34.60
N ARG A 226 -7.83 4.11 33.27
CA ARG A 226 -7.97 5.48 32.72
C ARG A 226 -9.41 5.78 32.30
N CYS A 227 -10.38 5.01 32.78
CA CYS A 227 -11.81 5.16 32.47
C CYS A 227 -12.11 5.16 30.97
N TYR A 228 -11.51 4.23 30.23
CA TYR A 228 -11.84 4.06 28.84
C TYR A 228 -13.17 3.32 28.69
N HIS A 229 -14.19 3.97 28.10
CA HIS A 229 -15.53 3.42 27.86
C HIS A 229 -15.95 3.45 26.37
N GLY A 230 -15.00 3.31 25.47
CA GLY A 230 -15.27 3.35 24.03
C GLY A 230 -14.97 4.68 23.37
N GLY A 231 -15.56 4.91 22.17
CA GLY A 231 -15.28 6.09 21.33
C GLY A 231 -16.11 7.33 21.65
N GLU A 232 -17.24 7.16 22.38
CA GLU A 232 -18.17 8.25 22.63
C GLU A 232 -17.58 9.30 23.61
N GLY A 233 -17.79 10.58 23.32
CA GLY A 233 -17.36 11.70 24.17
C GLY A 233 -15.85 11.96 24.22
N ARG A 234 -15.03 11.29 23.40
CA ARG A 234 -13.56 11.48 23.39
C ARG A 234 -13.10 12.64 22.53
N THR A 235 -12.12 13.38 23.05
CA THR A 235 -11.36 14.35 22.28
C THR A 235 -10.07 13.71 21.74
N ARG A 236 -9.60 14.16 20.57
CA ARG A 236 -8.35 13.70 19.99
C ARG A 236 -7.22 14.65 20.31
N MET A 237 -6.06 14.09 20.63
CA MET A 237 -4.83 14.85 20.84
C MET A 237 -4.35 15.51 19.54
N THR A 238 -4.46 14.79 18.41
CA THR A 238 -4.12 15.33 17.07
C THR A 238 -5.39 15.45 16.27
N VAL A 239 -5.76 16.68 15.92
CA VAL A 239 -6.95 16.98 15.10
C VAL A 239 -6.50 17.15 13.65
N LEU A 240 -7.02 16.31 12.76
CA LEU A 240 -6.82 16.45 11.34
C LEU A 240 -7.53 17.71 10.84
N LYS A 241 -6.81 18.59 10.14
CA LYS A 241 -7.33 19.86 9.59
C LYS A 241 -6.98 19.95 8.11
N TYR A 242 -7.97 20.23 7.29
CA TYR A 242 -7.72 20.53 5.88
C TYR A 242 -6.90 21.81 5.74
N THR A 243 -5.91 21.78 4.88
CA THR A 243 -5.02 22.90 4.58
C THR A 243 -5.23 23.40 3.14
N LYS A 244 -4.68 24.56 2.81
CA LYS A 244 -4.71 25.07 1.42
C LYS A 244 -4.04 24.09 0.44
N ASN A 245 -3.02 23.40 0.90
CA ASN A 245 -2.29 22.40 0.09
C ASN A 245 -3.21 21.23 -0.31
N ASP A 246 -4.17 20.85 0.56
CA ASP A 246 -5.12 19.78 0.26
C ASP A 246 -6.07 20.20 -0.88
N LEU A 247 -6.48 21.48 -0.90
CA LEU A 247 -7.30 22.03 -1.97
C LEU A 247 -6.52 22.09 -3.30
N GLU A 248 -5.27 22.54 -3.27
CA GLU A 248 -4.41 22.58 -4.46
C GLU A 248 -4.18 21.18 -5.03
N ALA A 249 -3.93 20.20 -4.18
CA ALA A 249 -3.79 18.79 -4.57
C ALA A 249 -5.10 18.25 -5.18
N ALA A 250 -6.25 18.56 -4.58
CA ALA A 250 -7.55 18.16 -5.11
C ALA A 250 -7.85 18.81 -6.47
N LEU A 251 -7.53 20.09 -6.63
CA LEU A 251 -7.69 20.80 -7.91
C LEU A 251 -6.79 20.24 -9.00
N SER A 252 -5.53 19.94 -8.68
CA SER A 252 -4.59 19.30 -9.63
C SER A 252 -5.09 17.95 -10.12
N MET A 253 -5.64 17.14 -9.22
CA MET A 253 -6.22 15.83 -9.56
C MET A 253 -7.52 16.00 -10.38
N ALA A 254 -8.38 16.91 -10.00
CA ALA A 254 -9.62 17.21 -10.74
C ALA A 254 -9.30 17.68 -12.18
N LEU A 255 -8.28 18.52 -12.35
CA LEU A 255 -7.80 18.95 -13.65
C LEU A 255 -7.27 17.78 -14.48
N LEU A 256 -6.47 16.90 -13.89
CA LEU A 256 -5.97 15.68 -14.55
C LEU A 256 -7.15 14.82 -15.03
N ILE A 257 -8.11 14.54 -14.15
CA ILE A 257 -9.29 13.72 -14.49
C ILE A 257 -10.14 14.43 -15.57
N GLY A 258 -10.34 15.74 -15.47
CA GLY A 258 -11.05 16.52 -16.48
C GLY A 258 -10.40 16.42 -17.86
N ILE A 259 -9.07 16.52 -17.96
CA ILE A 259 -8.34 16.33 -19.22
C ILE A 259 -8.52 14.89 -19.74
N ILE A 260 -8.42 13.89 -18.87
CA ILE A 260 -8.59 12.49 -19.28
C ILE A 260 -9.99 12.26 -19.87
N ILE A 261 -11.03 12.72 -19.18
CA ILE A 261 -12.42 12.55 -19.63
C ILE A 261 -12.68 13.30 -20.95
N THR A 262 -12.23 14.54 -21.06
CA THR A 262 -12.43 15.34 -22.29
C THR A 262 -11.72 14.73 -23.49
N VAL A 263 -10.47 14.31 -23.34
CA VAL A 263 -9.73 13.66 -24.45
C VAL A 263 -10.35 12.32 -24.79
N GLN A 264 -10.77 11.54 -23.80
CA GLN A 264 -11.40 10.23 -24.04
C GLN A 264 -12.78 10.35 -24.71
N ALA A 265 -13.52 11.45 -24.47
CA ALA A 265 -14.81 11.70 -25.10
C ALA A 265 -14.70 12.19 -26.54
N VAL A 266 -13.56 12.77 -26.92
CA VAL A 266 -13.30 13.30 -28.28
C VAL A 266 -12.61 12.26 -29.19
N THR A 267 -11.97 11.23 -28.61
CA THR A 267 -11.23 10.19 -29.35
C THR A 267 -12.00 8.89 -29.43
#